data_5e8eac457dff943780950eca653719ac
#
_entry.id   5e8eac457dff943780950eca653719ac
#
_cell.length_a   1.000
_cell.length_b   1.000
_cell.length_c   1.000
_cell.angle_alpha   90.00
_cell.angle_beta   90.00
_cell.angle_gamma   90.00
#
_symmetry.space_group_name_H-M   'P 1'
#
loop_
_entity.id
_entity.type
_entity.pdbx_description
1 polymer ?
#
loop_
_entity_poly.entity_id
_entity_poly.type
_entity_poly.pdbx_seq_one_letter_code
_entity_poly.pdbx_strand_id
1 'polypeptide(L)'
;MAERFDNLVEGLTEDRAMSVILADPETLDRPVDKYMAATRLGASDTEESLDVLIKAAELSPEHLFDRITRRKAIDALGRRKSTRALPTLFRSLSCTDEAAVINAVDAITKIGAPLTESNQRSLIKALDGEDIQKRAVIQAFCRLEINKAEEAIRPLANDQNPLVCGAAKAYLARVHKETSGLDDLVPQLIDPIAGRRRSAVIDLGDAGDVTRLEALVTAPVSMSLRARSAFQLVDLESASCP
;
A
#
# COMPACT_ATOMS: atom_id res chain seq x y z
N MET A 1 -8.16 10.03 14.87
CA MET A 1 -8.70 9.04 13.90
C MET A 1 -8.75 7.61 14.48
N ALA A 2 -7.96 7.26 15.49
CA ALA A 2 -8.04 5.98 16.20
C ALA A 2 -9.41 5.78 16.89
N GLU A 3 -9.91 6.76 17.62
CA GLU A 3 -11.19 6.69 18.36
C GLU A 3 -12.42 6.27 17.52
N ARG A 4 -12.42 6.57 16.22
CA ARG A 4 -13.57 6.25 15.35
C ARG A 4 -13.64 4.76 14.96
N PHE A 5 -12.52 4.04 15.07
CA PHE A 5 -12.45 2.59 14.82
C PHE A 5 -12.63 1.79 16.11
N ASP A 6 -12.21 2.31 17.26
CA ASP A 6 -12.36 1.66 18.56
C ASP A 6 -13.83 1.45 18.90
N ASN A 7 -14.70 2.42 18.60
CA ASN A 7 -16.14 2.30 18.83
C ASN A 7 -16.83 1.23 17.96
N LEU A 8 -16.27 0.89 16.79
CA LEU A 8 -16.85 -0.14 15.90
C LEU A 8 -16.51 -1.57 16.33
N VAL A 9 -15.44 -1.75 17.10
CA VAL A 9 -14.99 -3.05 17.64
C VAL A 9 -15.19 -3.15 19.15
N GLU A 10 -15.86 -2.16 19.75
CA GLU A 10 -16.21 -2.15 21.17
C GLU A 10 -17.05 -3.40 21.48
N GLY A 11 -16.60 -4.20 22.47
CA GLY A 11 -17.22 -5.48 22.82
C GLY A 11 -16.72 -6.71 22.06
N LEU A 12 -15.89 -6.56 21.00
CA LEU A 12 -15.27 -7.70 20.33
C LEU A 12 -13.92 -8.02 21.00
N THR A 13 -13.91 -9.01 21.89
CA THR A 13 -12.66 -9.50 22.51
C THR A 13 -11.76 -10.15 21.46
N GLU A 14 -10.45 -10.25 21.76
CA GLU A 14 -9.49 -10.89 20.86
C GLU A 14 -9.85 -12.36 20.59
N ASP A 15 -10.17 -13.14 21.64
CA ASP A 15 -10.57 -14.54 21.51
C ASP A 15 -11.81 -14.69 20.62
N ARG A 16 -12.80 -13.82 20.81
CA ARG A 16 -14.00 -13.82 19.97
C ARG A 16 -13.66 -13.44 18.53
N ALA A 17 -12.78 -12.46 18.30
CA ALA A 17 -12.32 -12.08 16.97
C ALA A 17 -11.59 -13.24 16.29
N MET A 18 -10.71 -13.95 16.99
CA MET A 18 -10.01 -15.12 16.45
C MET A 18 -10.97 -16.25 16.05
N SER A 19 -12.02 -16.49 16.84
CA SER A 19 -13.03 -17.52 16.52
C SER A 19 -13.90 -17.14 15.33
N VAL A 20 -14.30 -15.87 15.21
CA VAL A 20 -15.25 -15.39 14.19
C VAL A 20 -14.59 -15.24 12.82
N ILE A 21 -13.33 -14.79 12.74
CA ILE A 21 -12.69 -14.44 11.48
C ILE A 21 -12.58 -15.64 10.51
N LEU A 22 -12.37 -16.84 11.04
CA LEU A 22 -12.23 -18.07 10.25
C LEU A 22 -13.53 -18.89 10.18
N ALA A 23 -14.61 -18.49 10.87
CA ALA A 23 -15.87 -19.18 10.85
C ALA A 23 -16.51 -19.14 9.44
N ASP A 24 -17.33 -20.13 9.12
CA ASP A 24 -18.15 -20.10 7.92
C ASP A 24 -19.15 -18.92 8.01
N PRO A 25 -19.17 -18.00 7.04
CA PRO A 25 -20.08 -16.86 7.05
C PRO A 25 -21.56 -17.22 7.24
N GLU A 26 -21.99 -18.39 6.73
CA GLU A 26 -23.38 -18.83 6.81
C GLU A 26 -23.78 -19.34 8.22
N THR A 27 -22.79 -19.62 9.06
CA THR A 27 -23.01 -20.03 10.46
C THR A 27 -23.08 -18.88 11.45
N LEU A 28 -22.83 -17.65 10.97
CA LEU A 28 -22.77 -16.45 11.81
C LEU A 28 -24.09 -15.67 11.74
N ASP A 29 -24.61 -15.27 12.91
CA ASP A 29 -25.74 -14.33 12.98
C ASP A 29 -25.42 -12.99 12.29
N ARG A 30 -24.16 -12.59 12.32
CA ARG A 30 -23.65 -11.36 11.70
C ARG A 30 -22.36 -11.64 10.93
N PRO A 31 -22.41 -12.07 9.67
CA PRO A 31 -21.23 -12.35 8.85
C PRO A 31 -20.28 -11.15 8.70
N VAL A 32 -20.80 -9.94 8.84
CA VAL A 32 -20.04 -8.67 8.87
C VAL A 32 -18.97 -8.66 9.98
N ASP A 33 -19.17 -9.38 11.07
CA ASP A 33 -18.22 -9.41 12.19
C ASP A 33 -16.87 -10.03 11.79
N LYS A 34 -16.80 -10.81 10.70
CA LYS A 34 -15.54 -11.37 10.20
C LYS A 34 -14.52 -10.28 9.83
N TYR A 35 -14.91 -9.27 9.08
CA TYR A 35 -13.96 -8.20 8.73
C TYR A 35 -13.71 -7.22 9.90
N MET A 36 -14.65 -7.09 10.82
CA MET A 36 -14.44 -6.37 12.07
C MET A 36 -13.39 -7.09 12.92
N ALA A 37 -13.43 -8.42 12.97
CA ALA A 37 -12.44 -9.25 13.63
C ALA A 37 -11.03 -9.03 13.02
N ALA A 38 -10.90 -8.95 11.69
CA ALA A 38 -9.62 -8.64 11.05
C ALA A 38 -9.07 -7.27 11.51
N THR A 39 -9.93 -6.27 11.68
CA THR A 39 -9.54 -4.94 12.18
C THR A 39 -9.07 -5.02 13.64
N ARG A 40 -9.80 -5.74 14.50
CA ARG A 40 -9.46 -5.95 15.90
C ARG A 40 -8.11 -6.67 16.08
N LEU A 41 -7.91 -7.78 15.35
CA LEU A 41 -6.67 -8.55 15.39
C LEU A 41 -5.47 -7.78 14.79
N GLY A 42 -5.72 -6.88 13.85
CA GLY A 42 -4.69 -5.99 13.33
C GLY A 42 -4.15 -4.97 14.32
N ALA A 43 -4.86 -4.74 15.43
CA ALA A 43 -4.43 -3.89 16.55
C ALA A 43 -3.89 -4.71 17.73
N SER A 44 -3.92 -6.04 17.66
CA SER A 44 -3.37 -6.93 18.68
C SER A 44 -1.88 -7.21 18.42
N ASP A 45 -1.12 -7.52 19.48
CA ASP A 45 0.32 -7.83 19.39
C ASP A 45 0.63 -9.30 19.70
N THR A 46 -0.38 -10.17 19.88
CA THR A 46 -0.18 -11.60 20.19
C THR A 46 0.22 -12.40 18.94
N GLU A 47 1.04 -13.43 19.10
CA GLU A 47 1.44 -14.32 18.01
C GLU A 47 0.27 -15.15 17.50
N GLU A 48 -0.65 -15.53 18.38
CA GLU A 48 -1.87 -16.27 18.04
C GLU A 48 -2.76 -15.46 17.08
N SER A 49 -2.95 -14.18 17.35
CA SER A 49 -3.72 -13.29 16.47
C SER A 49 -3.04 -13.08 15.12
N LEU A 50 -1.70 -13.05 15.07
CA LEU A 50 -0.94 -12.99 13.83
C LEU A 50 -1.15 -14.26 13.00
N ASP A 51 -1.08 -15.44 13.59
CA ASP A 51 -1.30 -16.72 12.91
C ASP A 51 -2.72 -16.82 12.33
N VAL A 52 -3.70 -16.32 13.07
CA VAL A 52 -5.09 -16.28 12.61
C VAL A 52 -5.26 -15.28 11.44
N LEU A 53 -4.61 -14.11 11.49
CA LEU A 53 -4.61 -13.16 10.37
C LEU A 53 -3.95 -13.73 9.11
N ILE A 54 -2.85 -14.47 9.26
CA ILE A 54 -2.18 -15.15 8.14
C ILE A 54 -3.14 -16.15 7.47
N LYS A 55 -3.86 -16.96 8.25
CA LYS A 55 -4.90 -17.88 7.74
C LYS A 55 -6.05 -17.12 7.08
N ALA A 56 -6.52 -16.03 7.68
CA ALA A 56 -7.61 -15.23 7.13
C ALA A 56 -7.24 -14.53 5.80
N ALA A 57 -5.96 -14.21 5.59
CA ALA A 57 -5.46 -13.69 4.32
C ALA A 57 -5.47 -14.73 3.18
N GLU A 58 -5.75 -16.01 3.47
CA GLU A 58 -5.85 -17.11 2.51
C GLU A 58 -7.30 -17.62 2.31
N LEU A 59 -8.29 -16.96 2.93
CA LEU A 59 -9.70 -17.30 2.75
C LEU A 59 -10.09 -17.27 1.27
N SER A 60 -11.02 -18.15 0.88
CA SER A 60 -11.56 -18.18 -0.48
C SER A 60 -12.27 -16.86 -0.83
N PRO A 61 -12.05 -16.29 -2.03
CA PRO A 61 -12.74 -15.08 -2.46
C PRO A 61 -14.18 -15.33 -2.95
N GLU A 62 -14.66 -16.56 -2.97
CA GLU A 62 -15.96 -16.92 -3.53
C GLU A 62 -17.11 -16.30 -2.73
N HIS A 63 -17.07 -16.45 -1.40
CA HIS A 63 -18.06 -15.82 -0.53
C HIS A 63 -17.69 -14.33 -0.27
N LEU A 64 -18.70 -13.45 -0.35
CA LEU A 64 -18.51 -11.99 -0.23
C LEU A 64 -17.78 -11.61 1.07
N PHE A 65 -18.24 -12.15 2.21
CA PHE A 65 -17.66 -11.79 3.51
C PHE A 65 -16.25 -12.34 3.69
N ASP A 66 -15.93 -13.52 3.15
CA ASP A 66 -14.58 -14.07 3.15
C ASP A 66 -13.64 -13.24 2.28
N ARG A 67 -14.09 -12.81 1.09
CA ARG A 67 -13.32 -11.93 0.22
C ARG A 67 -13.00 -10.59 0.89
N ILE A 68 -13.99 -9.96 1.55
CA ILE A 68 -13.78 -8.70 2.29
C ILE A 68 -12.83 -8.93 3.47
N THR A 69 -13.05 -10.02 4.23
CA THR A 69 -12.21 -10.39 5.38
C THR A 69 -10.77 -10.64 4.97
N ARG A 70 -10.54 -11.38 3.88
CA ARG A 70 -9.22 -11.60 3.29
C ARG A 70 -8.50 -10.30 3.01
N ARG A 71 -9.15 -9.34 2.32
CA ARG A 71 -8.58 -8.01 2.03
C ARG A 71 -8.21 -7.25 3.30
N LYS A 72 -9.06 -7.31 4.32
CA LYS A 72 -8.83 -6.68 5.63
C LYS A 72 -7.73 -7.35 6.42
N ALA A 73 -7.63 -8.68 6.37
CA ALA A 73 -6.54 -9.43 6.99
C ALA A 73 -5.18 -9.07 6.37
N ILE A 74 -5.10 -8.97 5.03
CA ILE A 74 -3.91 -8.53 4.31
C ILE A 74 -3.47 -7.13 4.78
N ASP A 75 -4.39 -6.15 4.84
CA ASP A 75 -4.08 -4.81 5.34
C ASP A 75 -3.64 -4.83 6.83
N ALA A 76 -4.30 -5.64 7.66
CA ALA A 76 -3.92 -5.83 9.05
C ALA A 76 -2.50 -6.41 9.21
N LEU A 77 -2.11 -7.38 8.40
CA LEU A 77 -0.76 -7.93 8.37
C LEU A 77 0.30 -6.87 8.03
N GLY A 78 -0.01 -5.96 7.10
CA GLY A 78 0.86 -4.81 6.79
C GLY A 78 1.03 -3.87 7.99
N ARG A 79 -0.03 -3.61 8.76
CA ARG A 79 0.05 -2.79 9.99
C ARG A 79 0.86 -3.47 11.09
N ARG A 80 0.76 -4.79 11.22
CA ARG A 80 1.54 -5.59 12.18
C ARG A 80 3.04 -5.61 11.87
N LYS A 81 3.44 -5.30 10.65
CA LYS A 81 4.84 -5.25 10.17
C LYS A 81 5.66 -6.53 10.46
N SER A 82 5.01 -7.67 10.61
CA SER A 82 5.70 -8.94 10.85
C SER A 82 6.18 -9.55 9.55
N THR A 83 7.47 -9.89 9.48
CA THR A 83 8.07 -10.58 8.33
C THR A 83 7.51 -11.99 8.12
N ARG A 84 6.91 -12.61 9.15
CA ARG A 84 6.20 -13.90 9.06
C ARG A 84 5.04 -13.87 8.07
N ALA A 85 4.46 -12.68 7.81
CA ALA A 85 3.36 -12.52 6.85
C ALA A 85 3.83 -12.53 5.39
N LEU A 86 5.10 -12.27 5.10
CA LEU A 86 5.61 -12.10 3.73
C LEU A 86 5.27 -13.27 2.80
N PRO A 87 5.44 -14.56 3.18
CA PRO A 87 5.09 -15.67 2.28
C PRO A 87 3.62 -15.64 1.82
N THR A 88 2.68 -15.35 2.72
CA THR A 88 1.26 -15.23 2.40
C THR A 88 0.96 -14.00 1.54
N LEU A 89 1.59 -12.88 1.83
CA LEU A 89 1.44 -11.66 1.03
C LEU A 89 1.96 -11.84 -0.40
N PHE A 90 3.10 -12.52 -0.58
CA PHE A 90 3.62 -12.85 -1.92
C PHE A 90 2.72 -13.84 -2.68
N ARG A 91 2.10 -14.82 -2.00
CA ARG A 91 1.07 -15.66 -2.64
C ARG A 91 -0.13 -14.86 -3.11
N SER A 92 -0.53 -13.84 -2.35
CA SER A 92 -1.66 -12.98 -2.71
C SER A 92 -1.44 -12.15 -3.99
N LEU A 93 -0.19 -11.91 -4.40
CA LEU A 93 0.13 -11.21 -5.66
C LEU A 93 -0.32 -11.97 -6.92
N SER A 94 -0.57 -13.28 -6.81
CA SER A 94 -0.99 -14.13 -7.94
C SER A 94 -2.50 -14.37 -7.97
N CYS A 95 -3.29 -13.72 -7.11
CA CYS A 95 -4.73 -13.92 -7.09
C CYS A 95 -5.45 -13.04 -8.13
N THR A 96 -6.67 -13.42 -8.50
CA THR A 96 -7.52 -12.67 -9.45
C THR A 96 -8.24 -11.49 -8.81
N ASP A 97 -8.18 -11.33 -7.50
CA ASP A 97 -8.75 -10.21 -6.77
C ASP A 97 -7.75 -9.04 -6.75
N GLU A 98 -7.87 -8.13 -7.71
CA GLU A 98 -7.00 -6.95 -7.84
C GLU A 98 -6.86 -6.16 -6.53
N ALA A 99 -7.96 -5.97 -5.79
CA ALA A 99 -7.91 -5.24 -4.53
C ALA A 99 -7.07 -5.98 -3.46
N ALA A 100 -7.10 -7.32 -3.46
CA ALA A 100 -6.23 -8.10 -2.58
C ALA A 100 -4.76 -8.00 -3.00
N VAL A 101 -4.47 -7.97 -4.31
CA VAL A 101 -3.11 -7.75 -4.84
C VAL A 101 -2.58 -6.38 -4.40
N ILE A 102 -3.36 -5.32 -4.59
CA ILE A 102 -2.98 -3.94 -4.19
C ILE A 102 -2.72 -3.88 -2.67
N ASN A 103 -3.62 -4.47 -1.86
CA ASN A 103 -3.43 -4.51 -0.42
C ASN A 103 -2.17 -5.32 -0.02
N ALA A 104 -1.84 -6.39 -0.75
CA ALA A 104 -0.64 -7.19 -0.49
C ALA A 104 0.63 -6.39 -0.82
N VAL A 105 0.66 -5.66 -1.93
CA VAL A 105 1.76 -4.76 -2.30
C VAL A 105 1.96 -3.69 -1.23
N ASP A 106 0.88 -3.05 -0.77
CA ASP A 106 0.95 -2.04 0.29
C ASP A 106 1.42 -2.65 1.63
N ALA A 107 0.95 -3.85 1.97
CA ALA A 107 1.38 -4.56 3.17
C ALA A 107 2.87 -4.93 3.13
N ILE A 108 3.38 -5.45 2.01
CA ILE A 108 4.81 -5.73 1.79
C ILE A 108 5.63 -4.45 1.96
N THR A 109 5.16 -3.34 1.38
CA THR A 109 5.81 -2.03 1.49
C THR A 109 5.85 -1.53 2.94
N LYS A 110 4.75 -1.67 3.69
CA LYS A 110 4.68 -1.29 5.12
C LYS A 110 5.58 -2.13 6.01
N ILE A 111 5.78 -3.40 5.69
CA ILE A 111 6.71 -4.29 6.41
C ILE A 111 8.15 -3.80 6.20
N GLY A 112 8.50 -3.38 4.98
CA GLY A 112 9.78 -2.74 4.69
C GLY A 112 11.01 -3.65 4.82
N ALA A 113 10.82 -4.97 4.87
CA ALA A 113 11.93 -5.90 4.99
C ALA A 113 12.68 -6.07 3.66
N PRO A 114 14.00 -6.35 3.68
CA PRO A 114 14.76 -6.66 2.47
C PRO A 114 14.13 -7.82 1.69
N LEU A 115 13.96 -7.63 0.39
CA LEU A 115 13.30 -8.60 -0.47
C LEU A 115 14.34 -9.46 -1.21
N THR A 116 14.12 -10.77 -1.22
CA THR A 116 14.90 -11.70 -2.05
C THR A 116 14.67 -11.42 -3.54
N GLU A 117 15.56 -11.89 -4.41
CA GLU A 117 15.40 -11.76 -5.87
C GLU A 117 14.10 -12.42 -6.37
N SER A 118 13.70 -13.54 -5.78
CA SER A 118 12.43 -14.19 -6.11
C SER A 118 11.24 -13.31 -5.77
N ASN A 119 11.27 -12.64 -4.60
CA ASN A 119 10.24 -11.72 -4.16
C ASN A 119 10.15 -10.49 -5.08
N GLN A 120 11.30 -9.92 -5.46
CA GLN A 120 11.35 -8.80 -6.40
C GLN A 120 10.78 -9.18 -7.78
N ARG A 121 11.09 -10.38 -8.29
CA ARG A 121 10.50 -10.90 -9.54
C ARG A 121 8.97 -11.07 -9.45
N SER A 122 8.46 -11.50 -8.30
CA SER A 122 7.00 -11.61 -8.09
C SER A 122 6.32 -10.24 -8.12
N LEU A 123 6.95 -9.19 -7.56
CA LEU A 123 6.46 -7.82 -7.67
C LEU A 123 6.55 -7.29 -9.10
N ILE A 124 7.66 -7.55 -9.82
CA ILE A 124 7.79 -7.14 -11.25
C ILE A 124 6.66 -7.76 -12.08
N LYS A 125 6.36 -9.05 -11.87
CA LYS A 125 5.23 -9.71 -12.55
C LYS A 125 3.87 -9.06 -12.23
N ALA A 126 3.71 -8.49 -11.03
CA ALA A 126 2.47 -7.79 -10.67
C ALA A 126 2.31 -6.43 -11.41
N LEU A 127 3.31 -5.96 -12.17
CA LEU A 127 3.17 -4.82 -13.11
C LEU A 127 2.30 -5.17 -14.33
N ASP A 128 2.01 -6.45 -14.59
CA ASP A 128 1.14 -6.87 -15.70
C ASP A 128 -0.36 -6.61 -15.43
N GLY A 129 -0.73 -6.14 -14.23
CA GLY A 129 -2.10 -5.83 -13.84
C GLY A 129 -2.63 -4.50 -14.41
N GLU A 130 -3.84 -4.12 -13.96
CA GLU A 130 -4.47 -2.86 -14.32
C GLU A 130 -3.71 -1.63 -13.76
N ASP A 131 -4.02 -0.44 -14.25
CA ASP A 131 -3.27 0.78 -13.96
C ASP A 131 -3.15 1.10 -12.46
N ILE A 132 -4.19 0.82 -11.68
CA ILE A 132 -4.16 1.03 -10.22
C ILE A 132 -3.17 0.08 -9.56
N GLN A 133 -3.13 -1.17 -10.00
CA GLN A 133 -2.19 -2.17 -9.53
C GLN A 133 -0.76 -1.82 -9.96
N LYS A 134 -0.53 -1.48 -11.24
CA LYS A 134 0.77 -1.00 -11.75
C LYS A 134 1.31 0.12 -10.88
N ARG A 135 0.48 1.15 -10.64
CA ARG A 135 0.84 2.27 -9.79
C ARG A 135 1.26 1.84 -8.39
N ALA A 136 0.48 0.98 -7.73
CA ALA A 136 0.79 0.49 -6.39
C ALA A 136 2.15 -0.23 -6.35
N VAL A 137 2.41 -1.07 -7.34
CA VAL A 137 3.68 -1.81 -7.47
C VAL A 137 4.86 -0.87 -7.70
N ILE A 138 4.72 0.14 -8.59
CA ILE A 138 5.78 1.14 -8.83
C ILE A 138 6.07 1.91 -7.55
N GLN A 139 5.04 2.34 -6.80
CA GLN A 139 5.22 3.02 -5.52
C GLN A 139 5.92 2.12 -4.48
N ALA A 140 5.65 0.81 -4.48
CA ALA A 140 6.36 -0.13 -3.62
C ALA A 140 7.86 -0.18 -3.97
N PHE A 141 8.22 -0.30 -5.24
CA PHE A 141 9.62 -0.25 -5.67
C PHE A 141 10.31 1.08 -5.34
N CYS A 142 9.59 2.19 -5.49
CA CYS A 142 10.07 3.52 -5.13
C CYS A 142 10.38 3.60 -3.63
N ARG A 143 9.43 3.23 -2.77
CA ARG A 143 9.56 3.33 -1.30
C ARG A 143 10.53 2.33 -0.69
N LEU A 144 10.67 1.15 -1.30
CA LEU A 144 11.64 0.13 -0.90
C LEU A 144 13.01 0.34 -1.53
N GLU A 145 13.19 1.36 -2.37
CA GLU A 145 14.44 1.74 -3.06
C GLU A 145 15.07 0.58 -3.85
N ILE A 146 14.24 -0.22 -4.51
CA ILE A 146 14.69 -1.39 -5.24
C ILE A 146 15.03 -1.00 -6.69
N ASN A 147 16.31 -1.03 -7.05
CA ASN A 147 16.81 -0.62 -8.36
C ASN A 147 16.60 -1.66 -9.47
N LYS A 148 16.47 -2.93 -9.14
CA LYS A 148 16.36 -4.04 -10.13
C LYS A 148 15.08 -4.01 -10.98
N ALA A 149 14.12 -3.12 -10.68
CA ALA A 149 12.90 -2.96 -11.47
C ALA A 149 13.01 -1.90 -12.57
N GLU A 150 14.17 -1.27 -12.76
CA GLU A 150 14.37 -0.17 -13.68
C GLU A 150 13.91 -0.50 -15.12
N GLU A 151 14.34 -1.64 -15.68
CA GLU A 151 14.00 -2.04 -17.05
C GLU A 151 12.47 -2.17 -17.25
N ALA A 152 11.75 -2.63 -16.22
CA ALA A 152 10.31 -2.78 -16.28
C ALA A 152 9.56 -1.45 -16.06
N ILE A 153 10.10 -0.54 -15.23
CA ILE A 153 9.42 0.71 -14.85
C ILE A 153 9.76 1.87 -15.77
N ARG A 154 10.97 1.95 -16.30
CA ARG A 154 11.42 3.07 -17.17
C ARG A 154 10.48 3.35 -18.34
N PRO A 155 9.98 2.37 -19.12
CA PRO A 155 9.00 2.63 -20.18
C PRO A 155 7.71 3.26 -19.67
N LEU A 156 7.29 2.95 -18.44
CA LEU A 156 6.06 3.45 -17.81
C LEU A 156 6.14 4.95 -17.45
N ALA A 157 7.32 5.55 -17.46
CA ALA A 157 7.46 7.02 -17.35
C ALA A 157 6.86 7.79 -18.53
N ASN A 158 6.52 7.08 -19.63
CA ASN A 158 5.81 7.61 -20.79
C ASN A 158 4.43 6.96 -20.97
N ASP A 159 3.90 6.32 -19.93
CA ASP A 159 2.57 5.70 -19.98
C ASP A 159 1.47 6.75 -20.22
N GLN A 160 0.44 6.37 -20.98
CA GLN A 160 -0.70 7.25 -21.29
C GLN A 160 -1.53 7.59 -20.03
N ASN A 161 -1.54 6.71 -19.04
CA ASN A 161 -2.18 6.99 -17.77
C ASN A 161 -1.29 7.88 -16.90
N PRO A 162 -1.70 9.14 -16.62
CA PRO A 162 -0.88 10.07 -15.84
C PRO A 162 -0.56 9.59 -14.42
N LEU A 163 -1.37 8.66 -13.86
CA LEU A 163 -1.13 8.09 -12.54
C LEU A 163 0.02 7.07 -12.55
N VAL A 164 0.12 6.27 -13.60
CA VAL A 164 1.21 5.31 -13.81
C VAL A 164 2.49 6.06 -14.15
N CYS A 165 2.40 6.98 -15.11
CA CYS A 165 3.49 7.85 -15.56
C CYS A 165 4.11 8.62 -14.38
N GLY A 166 3.28 9.24 -13.51
CA GLY A 166 3.75 10.00 -12.36
C GLY A 166 4.51 9.14 -11.35
N ALA A 167 3.98 7.97 -11.01
CA ALA A 167 4.64 7.03 -10.10
C ALA A 167 5.98 6.54 -10.67
N ALA A 168 6.07 6.27 -11.98
CA ALA A 168 7.30 5.85 -12.63
C ALA A 168 8.37 6.96 -12.61
N LYS A 169 7.99 8.22 -12.86
CA LYS A 169 8.90 9.37 -12.74
C LYS A 169 9.39 9.57 -11.32
N ALA A 170 8.53 9.41 -10.31
CA ALA A 170 8.91 9.44 -8.91
C ALA A 170 9.93 8.33 -8.55
N TYR A 171 9.71 7.11 -9.04
CA TYR A 171 10.65 6.01 -8.88
C TYR A 171 12.03 6.33 -9.50
N LEU A 172 12.06 6.81 -10.74
CA LEU A 172 13.32 7.16 -11.43
C LEU A 172 14.06 8.28 -10.68
N ALA A 173 13.33 9.29 -10.18
CA ALA A 173 13.92 10.37 -9.41
C ALA A 173 14.54 9.87 -8.09
N ARG A 174 13.79 9.06 -7.33
CA ARG A 174 14.26 8.57 -6.02
C ARG A 174 15.39 7.56 -6.14
N VAL A 175 15.21 6.54 -6.99
CA VAL A 175 16.12 5.37 -7.04
C VAL A 175 17.31 5.63 -7.97
N HIS A 176 17.09 6.32 -9.09
CA HIS A 176 18.12 6.56 -10.11
C HIS A 176 18.60 8.00 -10.18
N LYS A 177 18.07 8.89 -9.32
CA LYS A 177 18.43 10.33 -9.24
C LYS A 177 18.10 11.12 -10.52
N GLU A 178 17.15 10.65 -11.32
CA GLU A 178 16.70 11.27 -12.57
C GLU A 178 15.50 12.20 -12.31
N THR A 179 15.77 13.43 -11.90
CA THR A 179 14.73 14.38 -11.42
C THR A 179 14.05 15.18 -12.53
N SER A 180 14.56 15.17 -13.78
CA SER A 180 14.02 15.97 -14.90
C SER A 180 12.54 15.66 -15.21
N GLY A 181 12.10 14.42 -15.01
CA GLY A 181 10.70 14.03 -15.21
C GLY A 181 9.73 14.62 -14.19
N LEU A 182 10.22 15.14 -13.05
CA LEU A 182 9.36 15.70 -12.01
C LEU A 182 8.73 17.04 -12.39
N ASP A 183 9.31 17.76 -13.37
CA ASP A 183 8.75 19.01 -13.89
C ASP A 183 7.37 18.79 -14.50
N ASP A 184 7.10 17.63 -15.08
CA ASP A 184 5.81 17.27 -15.63
C ASP A 184 4.72 17.01 -14.56
N LEU A 185 5.12 16.77 -13.31
CA LEU A 185 4.18 16.55 -12.21
C LEU A 185 3.71 17.86 -11.57
N VAL A 186 4.50 18.94 -11.67
CA VAL A 186 4.16 20.23 -11.05
C VAL A 186 2.85 20.81 -11.61
N PRO A 187 2.58 20.84 -12.93
CA PRO A 187 1.29 21.27 -13.47
C PRO A 187 0.11 20.39 -12.99
N GLN A 188 0.33 19.12 -12.70
CA GLN A 188 -0.71 18.22 -12.22
C GLN A 188 -1.18 18.54 -10.79
N LEU A 189 -0.41 19.31 -10.01
CA LEU A 189 -0.82 19.75 -8.68
C LEU A 189 -2.07 20.64 -8.69
N ILE A 190 -2.37 21.31 -9.80
CA ILE A 190 -3.55 22.15 -10.00
C ILE A 190 -4.55 21.56 -11.00
N ASP A 191 -4.41 20.29 -11.38
CA ASP A 191 -5.33 19.61 -12.30
C ASP A 191 -6.79 19.71 -11.78
N PRO A 192 -7.79 19.95 -12.62
CA PRO A 192 -9.21 20.01 -12.20
C PRO A 192 -9.69 18.72 -11.55
N ILE A 193 -9.11 17.55 -11.89
CA ILE A 193 -9.47 16.26 -11.32
C ILE A 193 -8.73 16.06 -9.98
N ALA A 194 -9.49 16.03 -8.87
CA ALA A 194 -8.94 15.90 -7.52
C ALA A 194 -8.05 14.66 -7.33
N GLY A 195 -8.37 13.55 -7.99
CA GLY A 195 -7.56 12.33 -7.96
C GLY A 195 -6.15 12.55 -8.51
N ARG A 196 -6.02 13.26 -9.64
CA ARG A 196 -4.73 13.57 -10.27
C ARG A 196 -3.88 14.49 -9.38
N ARG A 197 -4.49 15.54 -8.80
CA ARG A 197 -3.78 16.41 -7.84
C ARG A 197 -3.22 15.63 -6.65
N ARG A 198 -4.03 14.74 -6.06
CA ARG A 198 -3.60 13.90 -4.94
C ARG A 198 -2.45 12.99 -5.33
N SER A 199 -2.53 12.39 -6.51
CA SER A 199 -1.48 11.50 -7.01
C SER A 199 -0.17 12.25 -7.23
N ALA A 200 -0.20 13.43 -7.86
CA ALA A 200 0.98 14.26 -8.06
C ALA A 200 1.65 14.66 -6.74
N VAL A 201 0.86 15.01 -5.70
CA VAL A 201 1.38 15.31 -4.36
C VAL A 201 2.07 14.10 -3.73
N ILE A 202 1.49 12.89 -3.88
CA ILE A 202 2.09 11.65 -3.37
C ILE A 202 3.38 11.35 -4.13
N ASP A 203 3.35 11.43 -5.45
CA ASP A 203 4.49 11.09 -6.31
C ASP A 203 5.68 12.02 -6.08
N LEU A 204 5.45 13.34 -5.92
CA LEU A 204 6.51 14.28 -5.54
C LEU A 204 7.06 14.02 -4.13
N GLY A 205 6.21 13.65 -3.18
CA GLY A 205 6.64 13.22 -1.84
C GLY A 205 7.48 11.93 -1.89
N ASP A 206 7.08 10.95 -2.69
CA ASP A 206 7.79 9.69 -2.88
C ASP A 206 9.13 9.88 -3.63
N ALA A 207 9.22 10.86 -4.54
CA ALA A 207 10.45 11.18 -5.28
C ALA A 207 11.59 11.68 -4.39
N GLY A 208 11.29 12.40 -3.30
CA GLY A 208 12.29 12.88 -2.34
C GLY A 208 13.12 14.06 -2.82
N ASP A 209 12.67 14.82 -3.85
CA ASP A 209 13.37 16.02 -4.34
C ASP A 209 12.87 17.26 -3.60
N VAL A 210 13.65 17.74 -2.64
CA VAL A 210 13.32 18.89 -1.77
C VAL A 210 13.08 20.19 -2.55
N THR A 211 13.62 20.33 -3.76
CA THR A 211 13.39 21.52 -4.60
C THR A 211 11.92 21.69 -4.99
N ARG A 212 11.10 20.65 -4.85
CA ARG A 212 9.65 20.65 -5.13
C ARG A 212 8.78 20.91 -3.90
N LEU A 213 9.38 21.14 -2.73
CA LEU A 213 8.66 21.33 -1.46
C LEU A 213 7.65 22.48 -1.53
N GLU A 214 8.02 23.63 -2.08
CA GLU A 214 7.15 24.81 -2.17
C GLU A 214 5.90 24.52 -3.00
N ALA A 215 6.07 23.91 -4.18
CA ALA A 215 4.97 23.52 -5.05
C ALA A 215 4.04 22.51 -4.36
N LEU A 216 4.61 21.55 -3.64
CA LEU A 216 3.86 20.51 -2.93
C LEU A 216 3.00 21.10 -1.79
N VAL A 217 3.56 21.99 -0.94
CA VAL A 217 2.85 22.54 0.23
C VAL A 217 1.77 23.54 -0.16
N THR A 218 1.84 24.13 -1.35
CA THR A 218 0.84 25.06 -1.88
C THR A 218 -0.27 24.38 -2.68
N ALA A 219 -0.14 23.09 -2.99
CA ALA A 219 -1.10 22.33 -3.79
C ALA A 219 -2.51 22.34 -3.16
N PRO A 220 -3.61 22.52 -3.96
CA PRO A 220 -4.99 22.58 -3.47
C PRO A 220 -5.55 21.18 -3.15
N VAL A 221 -4.95 20.52 -2.18
CA VAL A 221 -5.38 19.24 -1.60
C VAL A 221 -5.54 19.37 -0.08
N SER A 222 -5.99 18.31 0.61
CA SER A 222 -6.15 18.35 2.06
C SER A 222 -4.82 18.67 2.79
N MET A 223 -4.90 19.44 3.85
CA MET A 223 -3.71 19.78 4.68
C MET A 223 -2.98 18.51 5.16
N SER A 224 -3.74 17.47 5.57
CA SER A 224 -3.13 16.22 6.05
C SER A 224 -2.32 15.51 4.97
N LEU A 225 -2.75 15.55 3.71
CA LEU A 225 -2.01 14.96 2.61
C LEU A 225 -0.73 15.78 2.33
N ARG A 226 -0.84 17.12 2.22
CA ARG A 226 0.32 17.99 2.04
C ARG A 226 1.37 17.79 3.13
N ALA A 227 0.93 17.82 4.40
CA ALA A 227 1.82 17.66 5.54
C ALA A 227 2.55 16.31 5.52
N ARG A 228 1.84 15.22 5.20
CA ARG A 228 2.45 13.89 5.12
C ARG A 228 3.48 13.81 4.01
N SER A 229 3.14 14.27 2.79
CA SER A 229 4.06 14.21 1.65
C SER A 229 5.25 15.15 1.82
N ALA A 230 5.05 16.35 2.42
CA ALA A 230 6.13 17.26 2.74
C ALA A 230 7.08 16.67 3.80
N PHE A 231 6.54 16.06 4.86
CA PHE A 231 7.34 15.39 5.88
C PHE A 231 8.18 14.28 5.27
N GLN A 232 7.57 13.42 4.46
CA GLN A 232 8.28 12.33 3.77
C GLN A 232 9.41 12.84 2.89
N LEU A 233 9.19 13.92 2.14
CA LEU A 233 10.18 14.54 1.28
C LEU A 233 11.39 15.07 2.07
N VAL A 234 11.14 15.77 3.18
CA VAL A 234 12.19 16.32 4.05
C VAL A 234 12.94 15.23 4.80
N ASP A 235 12.23 14.19 5.28
CA ASP A 235 12.83 13.05 5.98
C ASP A 235 13.81 12.29 5.07
N LEU A 236 13.47 12.11 3.81
CA LEU A 236 14.33 11.48 2.80
C LEU A 236 15.59 12.29 2.51
N GLU A 237 15.47 13.60 2.42
CA GLU A 237 16.64 14.48 2.24
C GLU A 237 17.57 14.41 3.45
N SER A 238 17.01 14.43 4.67
CA SER A 238 17.78 14.33 5.91
C SER A 238 18.56 13.02 6.03
N ALA A 239 17.97 11.92 5.56
CA ALA A 239 18.61 10.60 5.55
C ALA A 239 19.74 10.49 4.50
N SER A 240 19.75 11.37 3.49
CA SER A 240 20.74 11.39 2.40
C SER A 240 21.95 12.28 2.71
N CYS A 241 21.88 13.10 3.78
CA CYS A 241 23.01 13.91 4.25
C CYS A 241 23.92 13.05 5.15
N PRO A 242 25.25 12.94 4.83
CA PRO A 242 26.22 12.15 5.59
C PRO A 242 26.52 12.75 6.97
#